data_006f8beda7c9a3ba84a60bbc025410fd
#
_entry.id   006f8beda7c9a3ba84a60bbc025410fd
#
_cell.length_a   1.000
_cell.length_b   1.000
_cell.length_c   1.000
_cell.angle_alpha   90.00
_cell.angle_beta   90.00
_cell.angle_gamma   90.00
#
_symmetry.space_group_name_H-M   'P 1'
#
loop_
_entity.id
_entity.type
_entity.pdbx_description
1 polymer ?
#
loop_
_entity_poly.entity_id
_entity_poly.type
_entity_poly.pdbx_seq_one_letter_code
_entity_poly.pdbx_strand_id
1 'polypeptide(L)'
;MSFDLVLFGGTGDLAWRKLMPALFQAFRHGSLPPDGRIVGVARDDLSDDQYRELIQSRFSAVEGAKRPSPEEFEKFASMLHFLRMDLSKPDDYVRLADLLKQRDAKTIVMYVATAPALFTQVVEQIAAAGLNGPRTRIVLEKPLGHDLASNRAINAAVGKVLEEKQVFRIDHYLGKPSVQNLFAMRFGNALFEPIWRREHIANIQITMAEDLGVEKRGAFYDQTGALRDMVQNHALQLLCAIGMEPPINSHADAIRDEKLKVLRALKPWTPETLGLHTVRGQYTAGTAYGERVPGYRDEPGVNPDSRTETFVALRTEIANWRWAGVPFYIRTGKRLASRDARIEVNFRPTPHAIYRAPTGNVNKLVINLQPKDGLELHMLAQAQDNRQRGGNGHSNAAQLAPVQLDLDFDKRFGAERVGAYERLLLDVIDGRLNLFVRSDEQEEAWRWVEPLIDSWESDGGPRPYAAGTWGPSASSAMIARDGFAWGEEQ
;
A
#
# COMPACT_ATOMS: atom_id res chain seq x y z
N MET A 1 -22.91 -4.13 -18.31
CA MET A 1 -23.01 -5.07 -17.17
C MET A 1 -23.73 -4.33 -16.06
N SER A 2 -24.78 -4.89 -15.45
CA SER A 2 -25.50 -4.24 -14.34
C SER A 2 -24.83 -4.58 -13.01
N PHE A 3 -24.73 -3.60 -12.09
CA PHE A 3 -24.24 -3.83 -10.75
C PHE A 3 -24.98 -3.00 -9.71
N ASP A 4 -25.03 -3.51 -8.49
CA ASP A 4 -25.38 -2.78 -7.29
C ASP A 4 -24.17 -2.70 -6.38
N LEU A 5 -23.78 -1.50 -5.98
CA LEU A 5 -22.70 -1.25 -5.03
C LEU A 5 -23.28 -0.67 -3.74
N VAL A 6 -23.28 -1.45 -2.68
CA VAL A 6 -23.72 -1.04 -1.34
C VAL A 6 -22.52 -0.58 -0.54
N LEU A 7 -22.49 0.70 -0.12
CA LEU A 7 -21.44 1.30 0.66
C LEU A 7 -21.86 1.38 2.14
N PHE A 8 -21.50 0.41 2.95
CA PHE A 8 -21.70 0.46 4.40
C PHE A 8 -20.81 1.55 5.00
N GLY A 9 -21.41 2.57 5.61
CA GLY A 9 -20.74 3.80 6.00
C GLY A 9 -20.69 4.84 4.88
N GLY A 10 -21.75 4.92 4.05
CA GLY A 10 -21.84 5.78 2.88
C GLY A 10 -21.74 7.29 3.13
N THR A 11 -21.89 7.75 4.39
CA THR A 11 -21.67 9.15 4.82
C THR A 11 -20.31 9.36 5.50
N GLY A 12 -19.53 8.28 5.67
CA GLY A 12 -18.25 8.27 6.38
C GLY A 12 -17.09 8.88 5.59
N ASP A 13 -15.98 9.12 6.28
CA ASP A 13 -14.78 9.77 5.73
C ASP A 13 -14.19 9.03 4.52
N LEU A 14 -14.10 7.69 4.57
CA LEU A 14 -13.59 6.88 3.46
C LEU A 14 -14.48 6.99 2.21
N ALA A 15 -15.81 6.95 2.41
CA ALA A 15 -16.76 7.01 1.31
C ALA A 15 -16.57 8.28 0.48
N TRP A 16 -16.52 9.44 1.11
CA TRP A 16 -16.43 10.71 0.38
C TRP A 16 -15.00 11.11 0.00
N ARG A 17 -13.95 10.74 0.76
CA ARG A 17 -12.56 11.10 0.42
C ARG A 17 -11.92 10.20 -0.63
N LYS A 18 -12.37 8.95 -0.72
CA LYS A 18 -11.74 7.94 -1.58
C LYS A 18 -12.71 7.30 -2.55
N LEU A 19 -13.83 6.74 -2.05
CA LEU A 19 -14.70 5.90 -2.86
C LEU A 19 -15.53 6.71 -3.85
N MET A 20 -16.21 7.76 -3.41
CA MET A 20 -17.03 8.60 -4.31
C MET A 20 -16.19 9.31 -5.36
N PRO A 21 -15.01 9.92 -5.05
CA PRO A 21 -14.15 10.46 -6.08
C PRO A 21 -13.66 9.40 -7.08
N ALA A 22 -13.35 8.20 -6.63
CA ALA A 22 -12.91 7.10 -7.49
C ALA A 22 -14.05 6.61 -8.41
N LEU A 23 -15.27 6.44 -7.89
CA LEU A 23 -16.44 6.08 -8.67
C LEU A 23 -16.79 7.16 -9.69
N PHE A 24 -16.70 8.44 -9.30
CA PHE A 24 -16.92 9.54 -10.22
C PHE A 24 -15.86 9.58 -11.35
N GLN A 25 -14.58 9.32 -11.05
CA GLN A 25 -13.56 9.24 -12.10
C GLN A 25 -13.80 8.04 -13.03
N ALA A 26 -14.19 6.87 -12.49
CA ALA A 26 -14.56 5.71 -13.30
C ALA A 26 -15.77 6.02 -14.21
N PHE A 27 -16.75 6.78 -13.71
CA PHE A 27 -17.89 7.27 -14.49
C PHE A 27 -17.41 8.21 -15.61
N ARG A 28 -16.57 9.21 -15.30
CA ARG A 28 -16.03 10.18 -16.27
C ARG A 28 -15.20 9.51 -17.35
N HIS A 29 -14.42 8.49 -17.00
CA HIS A 29 -13.62 7.69 -17.95
C HIS A 29 -14.50 6.73 -18.78
N GLY A 30 -15.80 6.67 -18.55
CA GLY A 30 -16.70 5.72 -19.23
C GLY A 30 -16.42 4.25 -18.87
N SER A 31 -15.65 4.01 -17.80
CA SER A 31 -15.29 2.66 -17.35
C SER A 31 -16.30 2.06 -16.36
N LEU A 32 -17.10 2.90 -15.72
CA LEU A 32 -18.20 2.44 -14.85
C LEU A 32 -19.39 2.02 -15.71
N PRO A 33 -19.90 0.77 -15.56
CA PRO A 33 -21.05 0.32 -16.33
C PRO A 33 -22.25 1.27 -16.16
N PRO A 34 -22.93 1.72 -17.25
CA PRO A 34 -23.97 2.72 -17.17
C PRO A 34 -25.23 2.24 -16.44
N ASP A 35 -25.46 0.92 -16.42
CA ASP A 35 -26.54 0.28 -15.67
C ASP A 35 -26.02 -0.13 -14.28
N GLY A 36 -25.60 0.84 -13.50
CA GLY A 36 -25.10 0.70 -12.14
C GLY A 36 -25.94 1.48 -11.13
N ARG A 37 -26.04 0.97 -9.90
CA ARG A 37 -26.64 1.64 -8.76
C ARG A 37 -25.64 1.64 -7.58
N ILE A 38 -25.50 2.79 -6.94
CA ILE A 38 -24.64 3.00 -5.78
C ILE A 38 -25.56 3.35 -4.60
N VAL A 39 -25.61 2.49 -3.59
CA VAL A 39 -26.46 2.67 -2.41
C VAL A 39 -25.57 3.02 -1.22
N GLY A 40 -25.60 4.28 -0.78
CA GLY A 40 -25.03 4.69 0.49
C GLY A 40 -25.87 4.17 1.66
N VAL A 41 -25.23 3.54 2.64
CA VAL A 41 -25.89 2.99 3.83
C VAL A 41 -25.27 3.63 5.08
N ALA A 42 -26.11 4.28 5.89
CA ALA A 42 -25.70 4.87 7.16
C ALA A 42 -26.92 5.06 8.09
N ARG A 43 -26.68 5.53 9.32
CA ARG A 43 -27.76 5.80 10.30
C ARG A 43 -28.46 7.14 10.10
N ASP A 44 -27.89 8.00 9.28
CA ASP A 44 -28.43 9.32 8.96
C ASP A 44 -29.83 9.18 8.35
N ASP A 45 -30.70 10.15 8.63
CA ASP A 45 -32.07 10.19 8.09
C ASP A 45 -32.07 11.09 6.86
N LEU A 46 -31.72 10.51 5.72
CA LEU A 46 -31.60 11.22 4.44
C LEU A 46 -32.50 10.57 3.38
N SER A 47 -33.10 11.41 2.54
CA SER A 47 -33.67 10.97 1.26
C SER A 47 -32.54 10.80 0.21
N ASP A 48 -32.86 10.17 -0.93
CA ASP A 48 -31.95 10.09 -2.07
C ASP A 48 -31.45 11.48 -2.50
N ASP A 49 -32.34 12.47 -2.56
CA ASP A 49 -31.99 13.83 -2.98
C ASP A 49 -31.08 14.53 -1.96
N GLN A 50 -31.38 14.41 -0.68
CA GLN A 50 -30.51 14.94 0.38
C GLN A 50 -29.12 14.27 0.38
N TYR A 51 -29.05 12.97 0.08
CA TYR A 51 -27.77 12.28 -0.07
C TYR A 51 -26.98 12.77 -1.29
N ARG A 52 -27.65 12.99 -2.43
CA ARG A 52 -27.04 13.57 -3.64
C ARG A 52 -26.52 14.99 -3.36
N GLU A 53 -27.30 15.83 -2.68
CA GLU A 53 -26.88 17.17 -2.26
C GLU A 53 -25.64 17.11 -1.33
N LEU A 54 -25.63 16.19 -0.37
CA LEU A 54 -24.48 15.97 0.51
C LEU A 54 -23.22 15.64 -0.30
N ILE A 55 -23.30 14.70 -1.24
CA ILE A 55 -22.18 14.32 -2.11
C ILE A 55 -21.75 15.49 -2.99
N GLN A 56 -22.70 16.23 -3.57
CA GLN A 56 -22.42 17.43 -4.37
C GLN A 56 -21.66 18.49 -3.59
N SER A 57 -22.08 18.76 -2.35
CA SER A 57 -21.40 19.72 -1.47
C SER A 57 -19.96 19.36 -1.21
N ARG A 58 -19.66 18.06 -1.07
CA ARG A 58 -18.31 17.54 -0.88
C ARG A 58 -17.46 17.69 -2.14
N PHE A 59 -18.01 17.41 -3.31
CA PHE A 59 -17.33 17.63 -4.59
C PHE A 59 -17.07 19.11 -4.87
N SER A 60 -17.92 20.01 -4.38
CA SER A 60 -17.73 21.45 -4.53
C SER A 60 -16.47 21.97 -3.81
N ALA A 61 -16.02 21.27 -2.78
CA ALA A 61 -14.78 21.55 -2.05
C ALA A 61 -13.52 21.04 -2.78
N VAL A 62 -13.66 20.30 -3.88
CA VAL A 62 -12.52 19.79 -4.68
C VAL A 62 -12.13 20.86 -5.69
N GLU A 63 -10.83 21.17 -5.76
CA GLU A 63 -10.29 22.16 -6.69
C GLU A 63 -9.76 21.51 -7.99
N GLY A 64 -9.71 22.33 -9.06
CA GLY A 64 -9.09 21.98 -10.33
C GLY A 64 -9.89 20.98 -11.18
N ALA A 65 -9.21 20.30 -12.10
CA ALA A 65 -9.80 19.40 -13.11
C ALA A 65 -10.56 18.19 -12.55
N LYS A 66 -10.40 17.90 -11.25
CA LYS A 66 -11.12 16.80 -10.59
C LYS A 66 -12.53 17.18 -10.15
N ARG A 67 -12.86 18.47 -10.14
CA ARG A 67 -14.21 18.95 -9.81
C ARG A 67 -15.18 18.60 -10.95
N PRO A 68 -16.34 17.98 -10.65
CA PRO A 68 -17.37 17.72 -11.67
C PRO A 68 -18.00 19.02 -12.20
N SER A 69 -18.34 19.04 -13.49
CA SER A 69 -19.31 20.01 -13.98
C SER A 69 -20.72 19.68 -13.45
N PRO A 70 -21.64 20.65 -13.40
CA PRO A 70 -23.01 20.38 -12.97
C PRO A 70 -23.68 19.26 -13.76
N GLU A 71 -23.49 19.23 -15.08
CA GLU A 71 -24.08 18.21 -15.98
C GLU A 71 -23.48 16.81 -15.75
N GLU A 72 -22.14 16.72 -15.55
CA GLU A 72 -21.48 15.46 -15.22
C GLU A 72 -21.94 14.92 -13.88
N PHE A 73 -22.07 15.82 -12.88
CA PHE A 73 -22.54 15.42 -11.56
C PHE A 73 -23.99 14.95 -11.60
N GLU A 74 -24.91 15.63 -12.31
CA GLU A 74 -26.31 15.23 -12.42
C GLU A 74 -26.46 13.82 -12.98
N LYS A 75 -25.71 13.49 -14.05
CA LYS A 75 -25.68 12.15 -14.62
C LYS A 75 -25.16 11.10 -13.64
N PHE A 76 -24.08 11.41 -12.92
CA PHE A 76 -23.53 10.52 -11.90
C PHE A 76 -24.49 10.37 -10.70
N ALA A 77 -25.10 11.47 -10.26
CA ALA A 77 -26.04 11.51 -9.15
C ALA A 77 -27.27 10.63 -9.37
N SER A 78 -27.70 10.42 -10.63
CA SER A 78 -28.79 9.50 -10.94
C SER A 78 -28.53 8.05 -10.53
N MET A 79 -27.25 7.66 -10.38
CA MET A 79 -26.86 6.34 -9.89
C MET A 79 -26.86 6.25 -8.36
N LEU A 80 -26.92 7.39 -7.64
CA LEU A 80 -26.79 7.47 -6.20
C LEU A 80 -28.13 7.31 -5.51
N HIS A 81 -28.19 6.38 -4.56
CA HIS A 81 -29.33 6.12 -3.68
C HIS A 81 -28.86 6.06 -2.24
N PHE A 82 -29.79 6.21 -1.31
CA PHE A 82 -29.51 6.13 0.11
C PHE A 82 -30.50 5.22 0.82
N LEU A 83 -29.97 4.40 1.73
CA LEU A 83 -30.80 3.58 2.60
C LEU A 83 -30.38 3.85 4.06
N ARG A 84 -31.26 4.47 4.83
CA ARG A 84 -31.08 4.56 6.28
C ARG A 84 -31.04 3.17 6.88
N MET A 85 -29.95 2.83 7.56
CA MET A 85 -29.75 1.50 8.11
C MET A 85 -28.85 1.55 9.35
N ASP A 86 -29.28 0.87 10.40
CA ASP A 86 -28.48 0.55 11.58
C ASP A 86 -27.91 -0.87 11.43
N LEU A 87 -26.59 -1.00 11.34
CA LEU A 87 -25.91 -2.29 11.10
C LEU A 87 -26.10 -3.31 12.24
N SER A 88 -26.61 -2.87 13.39
CA SER A 88 -26.95 -3.74 14.51
C SER A 88 -28.34 -4.38 14.40
N LYS A 89 -29.19 -3.90 13.46
CA LYS A 89 -30.60 -4.31 13.33
C LYS A 89 -30.80 -5.30 12.19
N PRO A 90 -31.19 -6.55 12.45
CA PRO A 90 -31.48 -7.53 11.41
C PRO A 90 -32.54 -7.10 10.38
N ASP A 91 -33.60 -6.40 10.84
CA ASP A 91 -34.70 -5.95 9.98
C ASP A 91 -34.21 -4.97 8.88
N ASP A 92 -33.17 -4.20 9.16
CA ASP A 92 -32.60 -3.29 8.19
C ASP A 92 -31.91 -4.04 7.03
N TYR A 93 -31.34 -5.21 7.28
CA TYR A 93 -30.80 -6.09 6.21
C TYR A 93 -31.90 -6.72 5.37
N VAL A 94 -33.09 -6.99 5.95
CA VAL A 94 -34.27 -7.42 5.16
C VAL A 94 -34.69 -6.30 4.22
N ARG A 95 -34.73 -5.04 4.69
CA ARG A 95 -35.04 -3.87 3.83
C ARG A 95 -34.00 -3.70 2.72
N LEU A 96 -32.73 -3.90 3.01
CA LEU A 96 -31.67 -3.88 2.01
C LEU A 96 -31.87 -5.02 0.98
N ALA A 97 -32.21 -6.21 1.43
CA ALA A 97 -32.47 -7.34 0.54
C ALA A 97 -33.66 -7.06 -0.39
N ASP A 98 -34.72 -6.45 0.13
CA ASP A 98 -35.90 -6.09 -0.67
C ASP A 98 -35.57 -4.98 -1.68
N LEU A 99 -34.76 -3.98 -1.30
CA LEU A 99 -34.25 -2.98 -2.22
C LEU A 99 -33.45 -3.61 -3.38
N LEU A 100 -32.58 -4.56 -3.07
CA LEU A 100 -31.73 -5.21 -4.07
C LEU A 100 -32.49 -6.17 -4.99
N LYS A 101 -33.60 -6.78 -4.50
CA LYS A 101 -34.49 -7.62 -5.31
C LYS A 101 -35.31 -6.84 -6.36
N GLN A 102 -35.50 -5.53 -6.17
CA GLN A 102 -36.21 -4.70 -7.14
C GLN A 102 -35.52 -4.63 -8.50
N ARG A 103 -34.29 -5.09 -8.57
CA ARG A 103 -33.45 -5.05 -9.75
C ARG A 103 -32.65 -6.36 -9.88
N ASP A 104 -32.58 -6.90 -11.10
CA ASP A 104 -31.77 -8.09 -11.37
C ASP A 104 -30.32 -7.70 -11.75
N ALA A 105 -29.58 -7.13 -10.80
CA ALA A 105 -28.19 -6.82 -11.00
C ALA A 105 -27.33 -8.09 -11.12
N LYS A 106 -26.45 -8.14 -12.14
CA LYS A 106 -25.54 -9.28 -12.36
C LYS A 106 -24.51 -9.42 -11.25
N THR A 107 -24.13 -8.30 -10.61
CA THR A 107 -23.17 -8.25 -9.53
C THR A 107 -23.72 -7.40 -8.38
N ILE A 108 -23.57 -7.88 -7.16
CA ILE A 108 -23.85 -7.13 -5.94
C ILE A 108 -22.54 -6.99 -5.17
N VAL A 109 -22.07 -5.75 -4.99
CA VAL A 109 -20.86 -5.44 -4.23
C VAL A 109 -21.26 -4.90 -2.87
N MET A 110 -20.85 -5.56 -1.80
CA MET A 110 -21.01 -5.14 -0.40
C MET A 110 -19.68 -4.56 0.09
N TYR A 111 -19.54 -3.25 0.02
CA TYR A 111 -18.32 -2.56 0.45
C TYR A 111 -18.42 -2.16 1.91
N VAL A 112 -17.65 -2.83 2.80
CA VAL A 112 -17.71 -2.61 4.24
C VAL A 112 -16.69 -1.53 4.63
N ALA A 113 -17.12 -0.26 4.51
CA ALA A 113 -16.32 0.92 4.87
C ALA A 113 -16.60 1.40 6.30
N THR A 114 -16.74 0.45 7.23
CA THR A 114 -17.05 0.68 8.65
C THR A 114 -15.88 0.34 9.56
N ALA A 115 -16.03 0.56 10.87
CA ALA A 115 -15.05 0.13 11.83
C ALA A 115 -14.83 -1.40 11.79
N PRO A 116 -13.60 -1.90 11.89
CA PRO A 116 -13.28 -3.34 11.80
C PRO A 116 -14.05 -4.22 12.78
N ALA A 117 -14.38 -3.70 13.96
CA ALA A 117 -15.18 -4.40 14.95
C ALA A 117 -16.58 -4.82 14.47
N LEU A 118 -17.09 -4.18 13.41
CA LEU A 118 -18.39 -4.49 12.81
C LEU A 118 -18.32 -5.51 11.67
N PHE A 119 -17.14 -5.89 11.18
CA PHE A 119 -17.00 -6.75 10.00
C PHE A 119 -17.71 -8.09 10.16
N THR A 120 -17.44 -8.80 11.24
CA THR A 120 -18.06 -10.10 11.50
C THR A 120 -19.59 -9.99 11.58
N GLN A 121 -20.10 -9.01 12.32
CA GLN A 121 -21.53 -8.77 12.44
C GLN A 121 -22.18 -8.46 11.10
N VAL A 122 -21.59 -7.57 10.31
CA VAL A 122 -22.11 -7.21 8.97
C VAL A 122 -22.16 -8.43 8.06
N VAL A 123 -21.11 -9.25 8.04
CA VAL A 123 -21.03 -10.46 7.20
C VAL A 123 -22.09 -11.49 7.62
N GLU A 124 -22.26 -11.73 8.91
CA GLU A 124 -23.28 -12.65 9.44
C GLU A 124 -24.70 -12.19 9.10
N GLN A 125 -24.98 -10.88 9.21
CA GLN A 125 -26.29 -10.33 8.88
C GLN A 125 -26.57 -10.35 7.37
N ILE A 126 -25.57 -10.09 6.51
CA ILE A 126 -25.66 -10.25 5.06
C ILE A 126 -26.09 -11.68 4.73
N ALA A 127 -25.48 -12.68 5.38
CA ALA A 127 -25.84 -14.08 5.17
C ALA A 127 -27.25 -14.41 5.69
N ALA A 128 -27.59 -13.94 6.89
CA ALA A 128 -28.93 -14.16 7.47
C ALA A 128 -30.07 -13.57 6.61
N ALA A 129 -29.81 -12.46 5.91
CA ALA A 129 -30.74 -11.86 4.95
C ALA A 129 -30.73 -12.51 3.57
N GLY A 130 -29.97 -13.60 3.36
CA GLY A 130 -29.86 -14.31 2.07
C GLY A 130 -29.14 -13.52 0.98
N LEU A 131 -28.29 -12.56 1.38
CA LEU A 131 -27.54 -11.69 0.46
C LEU A 131 -26.14 -12.24 0.11
N ASN A 132 -25.80 -13.47 0.50
CA ASN A 132 -24.52 -14.11 0.26
C ASN A 132 -24.50 -15.03 -0.99
N GLY A 133 -25.42 -14.83 -1.92
CA GLY A 133 -25.50 -15.62 -3.15
C GLY A 133 -24.26 -15.48 -4.06
N PRO A 134 -24.16 -16.31 -5.12
CA PRO A 134 -22.95 -16.39 -5.96
C PRO A 134 -22.60 -15.09 -6.72
N ARG A 135 -23.54 -14.18 -6.88
CA ARG A 135 -23.33 -12.85 -7.48
C ARG A 135 -22.85 -11.78 -6.48
N THR A 136 -22.84 -12.10 -5.19
CA THR A 136 -22.40 -11.19 -4.13
C THR A 136 -20.90 -11.22 -3.97
N ARG A 137 -20.31 -10.06 -3.85
CA ARG A 137 -18.89 -9.82 -3.57
C ARG A 137 -18.77 -8.91 -2.36
N ILE A 138 -17.95 -9.29 -1.40
CA ILE A 138 -17.69 -8.46 -0.23
C ILE A 138 -16.33 -7.80 -0.33
N VAL A 139 -16.26 -6.52 0.00
CA VAL A 139 -15.03 -5.76 0.06
C VAL A 139 -14.72 -5.40 1.49
N LEU A 140 -13.56 -5.79 1.96
CA LEU A 140 -13.09 -5.56 3.31
C LEU A 140 -11.88 -4.62 3.31
N GLU A 141 -11.98 -3.55 4.08
CA GLU A 141 -10.91 -2.57 4.29
C GLU A 141 -9.99 -2.98 5.44
N LYS A 142 -8.78 -2.44 5.43
CA LYS A 142 -7.88 -2.58 6.57
C LYS A 142 -8.32 -1.73 7.78
N PRO A 143 -7.98 -2.15 9.02
CA PRO A 143 -7.24 -3.35 9.40
C PRO A 143 -8.12 -4.60 9.48
N LEU A 144 -7.59 -5.73 9.02
CA LEU A 144 -8.22 -7.04 9.16
C LEU A 144 -7.55 -7.81 10.31
N GLY A 145 -7.98 -7.49 11.52
CA GLY A 145 -7.34 -7.91 12.77
C GLY A 145 -6.21 -6.98 13.23
N HIS A 146 -5.73 -7.22 14.43
CA HIS A 146 -4.60 -6.52 15.08
C HIS A 146 -3.49 -7.49 15.49
N ASP A 147 -3.74 -8.80 15.36
CA ASP A 147 -2.85 -9.94 15.59
C ASP A 147 -3.30 -11.12 14.74
N LEU A 148 -2.56 -12.23 14.80
CA LEU A 148 -2.87 -13.46 14.07
C LEU A 148 -4.20 -14.07 14.49
N ALA A 149 -4.50 -14.06 15.79
CA ALA A 149 -5.72 -14.67 16.34
C ALA A 149 -6.98 -13.95 15.85
N SER A 150 -7.01 -12.62 15.94
CA SER A 150 -8.13 -11.79 15.47
C SER A 150 -8.29 -11.83 13.96
N ASN A 151 -7.19 -11.88 13.20
CA ASN A 151 -7.24 -12.07 11.74
C ASN A 151 -7.89 -13.40 11.37
N ARG A 152 -7.48 -14.50 12.02
CA ARG A 152 -8.08 -15.84 11.84
C ARG A 152 -9.56 -15.85 12.18
N ALA A 153 -9.94 -15.20 13.28
CA ALA A 153 -11.34 -15.10 13.70
C ALA A 153 -12.21 -14.39 12.63
N ILE A 154 -11.73 -13.26 12.10
CA ILE A 154 -12.42 -12.53 11.01
C ILE A 154 -12.51 -13.40 9.76
N ASN A 155 -11.40 -13.99 9.31
CA ASN A 155 -11.38 -14.82 8.11
C ASN A 155 -12.26 -16.08 8.26
N ALA A 156 -12.29 -16.70 9.44
CA ALA A 156 -13.16 -17.84 9.72
C ALA A 156 -14.65 -17.44 9.70
N ALA A 157 -15.02 -16.29 10.24
CA ALA A 157 -16.39 -15.79 10.18
C ALA A 157 -16.84 -15.50 8.73
N VAL A 158 -15.99 -14.85 7.95
CA VAL A 158 -16.24 -14.57 6.53
C VAL A 158 -16.35 -15.88 5.73
N GLY A 159 -15.44 -16.83 5.94
CA GLY A 159 -15.38 -18.11 5.23
C GLY A 159 -16.53 -19.06 5.54
N LYS A 160 -17.29 -18.86 6.65
CA LYS A 160 -18.51 -19.63 6.93
C LYS A 160 -19.67 -19.28 5.99
N VAL A 161 -19.67 -18.07 5.41
CA VAL A 161 -20.82 -17.54 4.70
C VAL A 161 -20.52 -17.15 3.25
N LEU A 162 -19.24 -16.97 2.89
CA LEU A 162 -18.79 -16.58 1.55
C LEU A 162 -17.59 -17.45 1.12
N GLU A 163 -17.52 -17.76 -0.17
CA GLU A 163 -16.35 -18.40 -0.77
C GLU A 163 -15.23 -17.38 -0.94
N GLU A 164 -13.95 -17.81 -0.89
CA GLU A 164 -12.79 -16.92 -1.03
C GLU A 164 -12.84 -16.07 -2.30
N LYS A 165 -13.37 -16.63 -3.41
CA LYS A 165 -13.53 -15.89 -4.67
C LYS A 165 -14.54 -14.71 -4.61
N GLN A 166 -15.36 -14.65 -3.57
CA GLN A 166 -16.31 -13.56 -3.30
C GLN A 166 -15.74 -12.49 -2.38
N VAL A 167 -14.53 -12.70 -1.81
CA VAL A 167 -13.95 -11.83 -0.79
C VAL A 167 -12.79 -11.01 -1.34
N PHE A 168 -12.93 -9.69 -1.32
CA PHE A 168 -12.00 -8.72 -1.86
C PHE A 168 -11.35 -7.94 -0.71
N ARG A 169 -10.18 -8.41 -0.23
CA ARG A 169 -9.42 -7.72 0.84
C ARG A 169 -8.51 -6.69 0.23
N ILE A 170 -8.77 -5.42 0.54
CA ILE A 170 -8.05 -4.30 -0.06
C ILE A 170 -6.67 -4.11 0.55
N ASP A 171 -5.67 -4.07 -0.33
CA ASP A 171 -4.44 -3.34 -0.14
C ASP A 171 -4.31 -2.30 -1.26
N HIS A 172 -4.52 -1.03 -0.94
CA HIS A 172 -4.56 0.02 -1.95
C HIS A 172 -3.21 0.27 -2.64
N TYR A 173 -2.08 -0.21 -2.09
CA TYR A 173 -0.79 -0.16 -2.79
C TYR A 173 -0.76 -1.07 -4.01
N LEU A 174 -1.42 -2.22 -3.96
CA LEU A 174 -1.53 -3.12 -5.12
C LEU A 174 -2.30 -2.48 -6.29
N GLY A 175 -3.23 -1.56 -6.01
CA GLY A 175 -3.95 -0.80 -7.03
C GLY A 175 -3.15 0.35 -7.64
N LYS A 176 -1.98 0.73 -7.08
CA LYS A 176 -1.17 1.81 -7.63
C LYS A 176 -0.59 1.46 -9.00
N PRO A 177 -0.64 2.38 -9.97
CA PRO A 177 -0.07 2.16 -11.30
C PRO A 177 1.40 1.76 -11.27
N SER A 178 2.21 2.33 -10.38
CA SER A 178 3.62 1.98 -10.19
C SER A 178 3.85 0.53 -9.81
N VAL A 179 3.00 -0.01 -8.92
CA VAL A 179 3.08 -1.43 -8.54
C VAL A 179 2.68 -2.33 -9.70
N GLN A 180 1.67 -1.93 -10.48
CA GLN A 180 1.30 -2.65 -11.70
C GLN A 180 2.42 -2.60 -12.75
N ASN A 181 3.08 -1.45 -12.89
CA ASN A 181 4.23 -1.30 -13.77
C ASN A 181 5.44 -2.12 -13.31
N LEU A 182 5.61 -2.38 -12.02
CA LEU A 182 6.63 -3.31 -11.52
C LEU A 182 6.42 -4.73 -12.07
N PHE A 183 5.19 -5.24 -12.07
CA PHE A 183 4.88 -6.54 -12.67
C PHE A 183 5.15 -6.54 -14.18
N ALA A 184 4.70 -5.48 -14.90
CA ALA A 184 4.96 -5.33 -16.33
C ALA A 184 6.46 -5.22 -16.63
N MET A 185 7.22 -4.49 -15.83
CA MET A 185 8.66 -4.38 -15.96
C MET A 185 9.35 -5.74 -15.80
N ARG A 186 9.03 -6.46 -14.74
CA ARG A 186 9.65 -7.76 -14.43
C ARG A 186 9.27 -8.84 -15.44
N PHE A 187 7.97 -8.99 -15.71
CA PHE A 187 7.43 -10.15 -16.41
C PHE A 187 7.08 -9.88 -17.88
N GLY A 188 7.07 -8.63 -18.30
CA GLY A 188 6.85 -8.21 -19.68
C GLY A 188 8.13 -7.88 -20.46
N ASN A 189 9.30 -7.92 -19.82
CA ASN A 189 10.57 -7.55 -20.45
C ASN A 189 11.65 -8.60 -20.17
N ALA A 190 12.28 -9.08 -21.22
CA ALA A 190 13.35 -10.09 -21.14
C ALA A 190 14.64 -9.58 -20.45
N LEU A 191 14.77 -8.27 -20.23
CA LEU A 191 15.97 -7.65 -19.67
C LEU A 191 16.15 -7.91 -18.18
N PHE A 192 15.05 -7.92 -17.42
CA PHE A 192 15.14 -7.84 -15.96
C PHE A 192 15.20 -9.22 -15.29
N GLU A 193 14.37 -10.17 -15.71
CA GLU A 193 14.26 -11.45 -15.02
C GLU A 193 15.59 -12.25 -14.95
N PRO A 194 16.47 -12.26 -15.97
CA PRO A 194 17.76 -12.93 -15.89
C PRO A 194 18.69 -12.38 -14.80
N ILE A 195 18.60 -11.08 -14.50
CA ILE A 195 19.43 -10.41 -13.49
C ILE A 195 18.70 -10.24 -12.14
N TRP A 196 17.44 -10.68 -12.03
CA TRP A 196 16.60 -10.51 -10.86
C TRP A 196 16.83 -11.61 -9.82
N ARG A 197 18.07 -11.71 -9.36
CA ARG A 197 18.52 -12.80 -8.50
C ARG A 197 19.81 -12.45 -7.75
N ARG A 198 20.12 -13.25 -6.73
CA ARG A 198 21.23 -13.06 -5.79
C ARG A 198 22.61 -12.88 -6.44
N GLU A 199 22.82 -13.42 -7.64
CA GLU A 199 24.10 -13.29 -8.35
C GLU A 199 24.34 -11.85 -8.84
N HIS A 200 23.29 -11.07 -9.04
CA HIS A 200 23.36 -9.71 -9.57
C HIS A 200 22.90 -8.64 -8.58
N ILE A 201 22.03 -8.99 -7.63
CA ILE A 201 21.46 -8.05 -6.66
C ILE A 201 22.22 -8.15 -5.33
N ALA A 202 22.66 -6.99 -4.82
CA ALA A 202 23.37 -6.87 -3.56
C ALA A 202 22.41 -6.71 -2.37
N ASN A 203 21.41 -5.86 -2.50
CA ASN A 203 20.37 -5.64 -1.50
C ASN A 203 19.12 -5.00 -2.15
N ILE A 204 18.00 -5.04 -1.42
CA ILE A 204 16.76 -4.36 -1.78
C ILE A 204 16.31 -3.51 -0.60
N GLN A 205 15.90 -2.27 -0.88
CA GLN A 205 15.40 -1.33 0.12
C GLN A 205 13.99 -0.90 -0.25
N ILE A 206 13.05 -1.02 0.70
CA ILE A 206 11.66 -0.58 0.57
C ILE A 206 11.46 0.54 1.59
N THR A 207 11.34 1.77 1.12
CA THR A 207 11.08 2.95 1.95
C THR A 207 9.65 3.42 1.73
N MET A 208 8.92 3.67 2.81
CA MET A 208 7.57 4.20 2.81
C MET A 208 7.49 5.32 3.87
N ALA A 209 8.00 6.50 3.52
CA ALA A 209 8.11 7.65 4.40
C ALA A 209 6.89 8.55 4.29
N GLU A 210 6.36 8.98 5.43
CA GLU A 210 5.30 9.97 5.53
C GLU A 210 5.82 11.20 6.28
N ASP A 211 5.61 12.38 5.71
CA ASP A 211 5.99 13.68 6.29
C ASP A 211 4.95 14.23 7.28
N LEU A 212 3.72 13.71 7.21
CA LEU A 212 2.64 14.04 8.14
C LEU A 212 2.74 13.25 9.45
N GLY A 213 2.23 13.84 10.54
CA GLY A 213 2.03 13.17 11.82
C GLY A 213 0.75 12.35 11.88
N VAL A 214 0.32 12.04 13.11
CA VAL A 214 -0.97 11.34 13.33
C VAL A 214 -2.16 12.29 13.36
N GLU A 215 -1.92 13.57 13.65
CA GLU A 215 -2.92 14.64 13.66
C GLU A 215 -4.20 14.25 14.42
N LYS A 216 -5.39 14.35 13.79
CA LYS A 216 -6.68 13.99 14.40
C LYS A 216 -6.91 12.49 14.61
N ARG A 217 -5.98 11.64 14.19
CA ARG A 217 -6.08 10.18 14.27
C ARG A 217 -5.24 9.58 15.39
N GLY A 218 -4.76 10.40 16.34
CA GLY A 218 -3.88 9.97 17.43
C GLY A 218 -4.41 8.76 18.20
N ALA A 219 -5.65 8.80 18.69
CA ALA A 219 -6.26 7.69 19.43
C ALA A 219 -6.35 6.36 18.64
N PHE A 220 -6.60 6.42 17.35
CA PHE A 220 -6.61 5.23 16.49
C PHE A 220 -5.18 4.71 16.25
N TYR A 221 -4.26 5.62 15.93
CA TYR A 221 -2.90 5.24 15.63
C TYR A 221 -2.15 4.69 16.83
N ASP A 222 -2.51 5.17 18.04
CA ASP A 222 -1.92 4.72 19.29
C ASP A 222 -2.17 3.23 19.59
N GLN A 223 -3.23 2.69 19.03
CA GLN A 223 -3.55 1.25 19.08
C GLN A 223 -2.99 0.46 17.89
N THR A 224 -2.49 1.12 16.87
CA THR A 224 -2.09 0.47 15.62
C THR A 224 -0.56 0.42 15.48
N GLY A 225 0.11 1.58 15.49
CA GLY A 225 1.54 1.70 15.26
C GLY A 225 1.96 1.51 13.80
N ALA A 226 3.21 1.83 13.49
CA ALA A 226 3.75 1.75 12.13
C ALA A 226 3.87 0.30 11.61
N LEU A 227 4.11 -0.66 12.51
CA LEU A 227 4.24 -2.07 12.13
C LEU A 227 2.93 -2.62 11.57
N ARG A 228 1.81 -2.41 12.28
CA ARG A 228 0.48 -2.86 11.83
C ARG A 228 -0.08 -2.00 10.71
N ASP A 229 0.17 -0.67 10.73
CA ASP A 229 -0.38 0.23 9.71
C ASP A 229 0.28 0.04 8.35
N MET A 230 1.58 -0.22 8.30
CA MET A 230 2.35 -0.18 7.06
C MET A 230 3.11 -1.46 6.74
N VAL A 231 3.73 -2.13 7.71
CA VAL A 231 4.61 -3.27 7.43
C VAL A 231 3.82 -4.53 7.16
N GLN A 232 2.91 -4.91 8.05
CA GLN A 232 2.12 -6.14 7.99
C GLN A 232 1.32 -6.29 6.68
N ASN A 233 1.04 -5.19 6.04
CA ASN A 233 0.27 -5.13 4.80
C ASN A 233 1.14 -4.61 3.63
N HIS A 234 1.15 -3.31 3.41
CA HIS A 234 1.74 -2.68 2.22
C HIS A 234 3.19 -3.06 1.96
N ALA A 235 4.07 -2.99 2.97
CA ALA A 235 5.49 -3.28 2.79
C ALA A 235 5.72 -4.75 2.45
N LEU A 236 5.01 -5.69 3.11
CA LEU A 236 5.10 -7.11 2.79
C LEU A 236 4.52 -7.42 1.41
N GLN A 237 3.46 -6.74 0.95
CA GLN A 237 2.96 -6.90 -0.41
C GLN A 237 3.94 -6.39 -1.46
N LEU A 238 4.62 -5.25 -1.20
CA LEU A 238 5.71 -4.76 -2.06
C LEU A 238 6.90 -5.73 -2.08
N LEU A 239 7.28 -6.27 -0.92
CA LEU A 239 8.32 -7.29 -0.82
C LEU A 239 7.95 -8.53 -1.62
N CYS A 240 6.70 -8.99 -1.57
CA CYS A 240 6.22 -10.10 -2.39
C CYS A 240 6.29 -9.77 -3.89
N ALA A 241 5.86 -8.59 -4.31
CA ALA A 241 5.90 -8.17 -5.71
C ALA A 241 7.32 -8.13 -6.28
N ILE A 242 8.31 -7.78 -5.46
CA ILE A 242 9.74 -7.82 -5.81
C ILE A 242 10.30 -9.24 -5.74
N GLY A 243 9.95 -10.00 -4.71
CA GLY A 243 10.59 -11.27 -4.38
C GLY A 243 10.03 -12.51 -5.09
N MET A 244 8.81 -12.44 -5.62
CA MET A 244 8.11 -13.59 -6.19
C MET A 244 8.75 -14.11 -7.49
N GLU A 245 8.53 -15.39 -7.77
CA GLU A 245 8.82 -15.97 -9.09
C GLU A 245 7.81 -15.49 -10.13
N PRO A 246 8.14 -15.56 -11.44
CA PRO A 246 7.16 -15.29 -12.49
C PRO A 246 5.96 -16.23 -12.36
N PRO A 247 4.72 -15.71 -12.25
CA PRO A 247 3.55 -16.56 -12.20
C PRO A 247 3.33 -17.26 -13.55
N ILE A 248 2.74 -18.46 -13.52
CA ILE A 248 2.50 -19.26 -14.75
C ILE A 248 1.53 -18.59 -15.73
N ASN A 249 0.71 -17.66 -15.26
CA ASN A 249 -0.21 -16.85 -16.04
C ASN A 249 -0.68 -15.63 -15.20
N SER A 250 -1.53 -14.78 -15.78
CA SER A 250 -2.06 -13.58 -15.12
C SER A 250 -3.31 -13.83 -14.25
N HIS A 251 -3.71 -15.07 -14.00
CA HIS A 251 -4.83 -15.35 -13.09
C HIS A 251 -4.48 -15.01 -11.64
N ALA A 252 -5.49 -14.59 -10.89
CA ALA A 252 -5.32 -14.12 -9.53
C ALA A 252 -4.60 -15.14 -8.63
N ASP A 253 -5.01 -16.40 -8.66
CA ASP A 253 -4.42 -17.43 -7.79
C ASP A 253 -2.97 -17.74 -8.16
N ALA A 254 -2.62 -17.72 -9.45
CA ALA A 254 -1.22 -17.90 -9.85
C ALA A 254 -0.30 -16.80 -9.28
N ILE A 255 -0.77 -15.55 -9.25
CA ILE A 255 -0.03 -14.42 -8.66
C ILE A 255 0.03 -14.56 -7.13
N ARG A 256 -1.11 -14.89 -6.49
CA ARG A 256 -1.23 -15.03 -5.04
C ARG A 256 -0.40 -16.18 -4.50
N ASP A 257 -0.33 -17.30 -5.23
CA ASP A 257 0.50 -18.46 -4.86
C ASP A 257 1.99 -18.11 -4.85
N GLU A 258 2.47 -17.32 -5.82
CA GLU A 258 3.86 -16.86 -5.84
C GLU A 258 4.14 -15.88 -4.69
N LYS A 259 3.21 -14.97 -4.38
CA LYS A 259 3.34 -14.08 -3.21
C LYS A 259 3.38 -14.86 -1.90
N LEU A 260 2.51 -15.85 -1.75
CA LEU A 260 2.45 -16.71 -0.57
C LEU A 260 3.76 -17.48 -0.35
N LYS A 261 4.39 -17.97 -1.41
CA LYS A 261 5.72 -18.63 -1.32
C LYS A 261 6.77 -17.68 -0.75
N VAL A 262 6.74 -16.41 -1.12
CA VAL A 262 7.65 -15.40 -0.57
C VAL A 262 7.43 -15.22 0.93
N LEU A 263 6.19 -15.02 1.36
CA LEU A 263 5.85 -14.84 2.78
C LEU A 263 6.30 -16.04 3.63
N ARG A 264 6.07 -17.25 3.14
CA ARG A 264 6.50 -18.50 3.81
C ARG A 264 8.01 -18.70 3.82
N ALA A 265 8.72 -18.09 2.87
CA ALA A 265 10.17 -18.15 2.78
C ALA A 265 10.88 -17.02 3.56
N LEU A 266 10.17 -16.08 4.16
CA LEU A 266 10.79 -15.08 5.04
C LEU A 266 11.45 -15.78 6.23
N LYS A 267 12.70 -15.39 6.52
CA LYS A 267 13.39 -15.95 7.69
C LYS A 267 12.60 -15.63 8.96
N PRO A 268 12.38 -16.63 9.84
CA PRO A 268 11.73 -16.40 11.13
C PRO A 268 12.61 -15.54 12.03
N TRP A 269 11.98 -14.82 12.93
CA TRP A 269 12.68 -14.04 13.95
C TRP A 269 13.23 -14.94 15.06
N THR A 270 14.45 -14.65 15.46
CA THR A 270 15.09 -15.22 16.66
C THR A 270 15.41 -14.11 17.64
N PRO A 271 15.62 -14.38 18.93
CA PRO A 271 16.00 -13.35 19.91
C PRO A 271 17.21 -12.50 19.43
N GLU A 272 18.19 -13.12 18.78
CA GLU A 272 19.35 -12.45 18.22
C GLU A 272 18.98 -11.52 17.05
N THR A 273 18.22 -12.03 16.07
CA THR A 273 17.82 -11.24 14.89
C THR A 273 16.86 -10.10 15.26
N LEU A 274 16.00 -10.28 16.25
CA LEU A 274 15.16 -9.21 16.78
C LEU A 274 15.98 -8.02 17.28
N GLY A 275 17.03 -8.26 18.04
CA GLY A 275 17.91 -7.21 18.55
C GLY A 275 18.77 -6.52 17.49
N LEU A 276 19.21 -7.26 16.48
CA LEU A 276 20.16 -6.78 15.46
C LEU A 276 19.47 -6.21 14.20
N HIS A 277 18.33 -6.77 13.83
CA HIS A 277 17.69 -6.54 12.52
C HIS A 277 16.40 -5.73 12.64
N THR A 278 16.06 -5.19 13.82
CA THR A 278 14.86 -4.39 14.00
C THR A 278 15.17 -3.08 14.71
N VAL A 279 14.53 -2.01 14.27
CA VAL A 279 14.56 -0.70 14.92
C VAL A 279 13.16 -0.17 14.95
N ARG A 280 12.65 0.17 16.14
CA ARG A 280 11.42 0.94 16.29
C ARG A 280 11.72 2.32 16.86
N GLY A 281 10.95 3.30 16.41
CA GLY A 281 11.13 4.69 16.79
C GLY A 281 9.82 5.40 17.08
N GLN A 282 9.91 6.51 17.81
CA GLN A 282 8.78 7.41 18.05
C GLN A 282 9.25 8.84 17.86
N TYR A 283 8.53 9.65 17.07
CA TYR A 283 8.95 11.02 16.82
C TYR A 283 8.75 11.91 18.04
N THR A 284 9.75 12.75 18.28
CA THR A 284 9.71 13.85 19.23
C THR A 284 9.44 15.17 18.48
N ALA A 285 9.20 16.24 19.23
CA ALA A 285 9.07 17.56 18.63
C ALA A 285 10.27 17.88 17.71
N GLY A 286 10.01 18.59 16.61
CA GLY A 286 11.02 18.92 15.62
C GLY A 286 10.55 20.00 14.68
N THR A 287 11.13 20.04 13.48
CA THR A 287 10.78 21.01 12.43
C THR A 287 10.39 20.27 11.15
N ALA A 288 9.18 20.52 10.66
CA ALA A 288 8.71 20.01 9.37
C ALA A 288 8.20 21.21 8.54
N TYR A 289 8.59 21.28 7.26
CA TYR A 289 8.23 22.39 6.36
C TYR A 289 8.57 23.79 6.90
N GLY A 290 9.64 23.90 7.70
CA GLY A 290 10.06 25.17 8.29
C GLY A 290 9.28 25.58 9.55
N GLU A 291 8.30 24.80 9.97
CA GLU A 291 7.47 25.04 11.17
C GLU A 291 7.78 24.05 12.29
N ARG A 292 7.64 24.49 13.53
CA ARG A 292 7.72 23.60 14.69
C ARG A 292 6.49 22.72 14.75
N VAL A 293 6.72 21.41 14.94
CA VAL A 293 5.67 20.40 15.06
C VAL A 293 5.81 19.66 16.40
N PRO A 294 4.67 19.20 16.98
CA PRO A 294 4.69 18.50 18.26
C PRO A 294 5.36 17.13 18.15
N GLY A 295 5.75 16.58 19.30
CA GLY A 295 6.10 15.17 19.45
C GLY A 295 4.87 14.29 19.42
N TYR A 296 5.07 12.99 19.21
CA TYR A 296 3.97 12.03 19.10
C TYR A 296 3.04 12.02 20.34
N ARG A 297 3.63 12.07 21.54
CA ARG A 297 2.89 12.07 22.81
C ARG A 297 2.15 13.37 23.08
N ASP A 298 2.49 14.42 22.34
CA ASP A 298 1.82 15.73 22.42
C ASP A 298 0.71 15.88 21.38
N GLU A 299 0.55 14.89 20.47
CA GLU A 299 -0.51 14.91 19.45
C GLU A 299 -1.90 14.63 20.08
N PRO A 300 -2.98 15.23 19.56
CA PRO A 300 -4.31 15.03 20.10
C PRO A 300 -4.76 13.56 20.09
N GLY A 301 -5.23 13.09 21.25
CA GLY A 301 -5.76 11.75 21.42
C GLY A 301 -4.73 10.64 21.62
N VAL A 302 -3.44 10.98 21.68
CA VAL A 302 -2.35 10.05 22.03
C VAL A 302 -2.21 9.97 23.55
N ASN A 303 -1.95 8.78 24.08
CA ASN A 303 -1.61 8.61 25.48
C ASN A 303 -0.23 9.25 25.76
N PRO A 304 -0.09 10.16 26.76
CA PRO A 304 1.20 10.76 27.12
C PRO A 304 2.31 9.76 27.45
N ASP A 305 1.95 8.56 27.91
CA ASP A 305 2.89 7.47 28.22
C ASP A 305 2.99 6.43 27.10
N SER A 306 2.47 6.75 25.91
CA SER A 306 2.45 5.84 24.78
C SER A 306 3.84 5.31 24.43
N ARG A 307 3.90 4.01 24.17
CA ARG A 307 5.08 3.30 23.65
C ARG A 307 4.88 2.82 22.21
N THR A 308 3.84 3.32 21.54
CA THR A 308 3.53 2.97 20.15
C THR A 308 4.59 3.53 19.21
N GLU A 309 5.08 2.68 18.35
CA GLU A 309 6.08 3.06 17.37
C GLU A 309 5.45 3.86 16.20
N THR A 310 6.11 4.95 15.83
CA THR A 310 5.78 5.76 14.65
C THR A 310 6.79 5.59 13.52
N PHE A 311 7.80 4.75 13.76
CA PHE A 311 8.86 4.39 12.83
C PHE A 311 9.25 2.94 13.03
N VAL A 312 9.46 2.23 11.94
CA VAL A 312 10.00 0.87 11.91
C VAL A 312 11.05 0.77 10.82
N ALA A 313 12.19 0.16 11.14
CA ALA A 313 13.13 -0.33 10.15
C ALA A 313 13.44 -1.80 10.44
N LEU A 314 13.42 -2.63 9.41
CA LEU A 314 13.63 -4.08 9.48
C LEU A 314 14.67 -4.50 8.44
N ARG A 315 15.49 -5.49 8.78
CA ARG A 315 16.32 -6.26 7.87
C ARG A 315 15.82 -7.70 7.87
N THR A 316 15.49 -8.23 6.72
CA THR A 316 15.07 -9.64 6.57
C THR A 316 15.73 -10.28 5.36
N GLU A 317 15.50 -11.57 5.18
CA GLU A 317 15.96 -12.35 4.04
C GLU A 317 14.86 -13.31 3.60
N ILE A 318 14.85 -13.65 2.30
CA ILE A 318 13.99 -14.68 1.74
C ILE A 318 14.82 -15.95 1.58
N ALA A 319 14.46 -17.00 2.29
CA ALA A 319 15.17 -18.28 2.34
C ALA A 319 14.79 -19.17 1.14
N ASN A 320 15.17 -18.75 -0.07
CA ASN A 320 15.01 -19.52 -1.29
C ASN A 320 16.26 -19.39 -2.19
N TRP A 321 16.34 -20.14 -3.26
CA TRP A 321 17.50 -20.16 -4.15
C TRP A 321 17.73 -18.83 -4.87
N ARG A 322 16.67 -18.10 -5.18
CA ARG A 322 16.77 -16.81 -5.86
C ARG A 322 17.40 -15.74 -4.97
N TRP A 323 17.06 -15.73 -3.68
CA TRP A 323 17.36 -14.62 -2.76
C TRP A 323 18.30 -14.95 -1.62
N ALA A 324 18.73 -16.20 -1.46
CA ALA A 324 19.61 -16.60 -0.34
C ALA A 324 20.83 -15.68 -0.24
N GLY A 325 21.00 -15.02 0.92
CA GLY A 325 22.09 -14.09 1.21
C GLY A 325 21.89 -12.67 0.65
N VAL A 326 20.72 -12.32 0.11
CA VAL A 326 20.38 -10.94 -0.26
C VAL A 326 19.53 -10.34 0.86
N PRO A 327 20.02 -9.29 1.56
CA PRO A 327 19.23 -8.60 2.56
C PRO A 327 18.15 -7.73 1.91
N PHE A 328 16.96 -7.76 2.51
CA PHE A 328 15.84 -6.89 2.23
C PHE A 328 15.67 -5.94 3.42
N TYR A 329 15.71 -4.65 3.15
CA TYR A 329 15.51 -3.61 4.16
C TYR A 329 14.14 -2.98 3.94
N ILE A 330 13.37 -2.87 5.00
CA ILE A 330 12.06 -2.21 5.01
C ILE A 330 12.14 -1.05 5.99
N ARG A 331 11.69 0.13 5.58
CA ARG A 331 11.61 1.30 6.44
C ARG A 331 10.33 2.06 6.20
N THR A 332 9.64 2.39 7.28
CA THR A 332 8.46 3.26 7.26
C THR A 332 8.41 4.14 8.50
N GLY A 333 7.77 5.29 8.41
CA GLY A 333 7.57 6.15 9.57
C GLY A 333 6.80 7.42 9.24
N LYS A 334 6.32 8.07 10.31
CA LYS A 334 5.63 9.36 10.25
C LYS A 334 6.57 10.51 10.67
N ARG A 335 6.23 11.76 10.26
CA ARG A 335 7.08 12.94 10.50
C ARG A 335 8.51 12.74 10.02
N LEU A 336 8.70 11.99 8.94
CA LEU A 336 10.00 11.86 8.28
C LEU A 336 10.34 13.12 7.46
N ALA A 337 11.56 13.21 6.97
CA ALA A 337 12.09 14.39 6.29
C ALA A 337 11.31 14.76 5.02
N SER A 338 10.73 13.79 4.34
CA SER A 338 9.89 14.00 3.16
C SER A 338 8.90 12.86 2.98
N ARG A 339 7.84 13.12 2.22
CA ARG A 339 6.95 12.06 1.73
C ARG A 339 7.63 11.34 0.58
N ASP A 340 7.96 10.07 0.81
CA ASP A 340 8.67 9.26 -0.16
C ASP A 340 8.27 7.78 -0.03
N ALA A 341 7.83 7.20 -1.12
CA ALA A 341 7.63 5.76 -1.20
C ALA A 341 8.34 5.24 -2.44
N ARG A 342 9.35 4.39 -2.23
CA ARG A 342 10.18 3.84 -3.30
C ARG A 342 10.73 2.47 -2.95
N ILE A 343 11.13 1.75 -3.99
CA ILE A 343 11.89 0.52 -3.88
C ILE A 343 13.21 0.72 -4.61
N GLU A 344 14.33 0.46 -3.94
CA GLU A 344 15.65 0.49 -4.53
C GLU A 344 16.20 -0.94 -4.66
N VAL A 345 16.51 -1.32 -5.88
CA VAL A 345 17.20 -2.58 -6.21
C VAL A 345 18.64 -2.24 -6.50
N ASN A 346 19.52 -2.54 -5.56
CA ASN A 346 20.96 -2.27 -5.65
C ASN A 346 21.68 -3.47 -6.27
N PHE A 347 22.32 -3.26 -7.40
CA PHE A 347 23.06 -4.32 -8.08
C PHE A 347 24.45 -4.51 -7.45
N ARG A 348 25.00 -5.70 -7.60
CA ARG A 348 26.37 -5.98 -7.17
C ARG A 348 27.38 -5.15 -7.99
N PRO A 349 28.50 -4.74 -7.38
CA PRO A 349 29.55 -4.07 -8.11
C PRO A 349 30.14 -4.99 -9.21
N THR A 350 30.75 -4.38 -10.22
CA THR A 350 31.48 -5.12 -11.26
C THR A 350 32.59 -5.96 -10.62
N PRO A 351 32.71 -7.25 -10.98
CA PRO A 351 33.68 -8.16 -10.33
C PRO A 351 35.14 -7.76 -10.59
N HIS A 352 35.39 -7.03 -11.68
CA HIS A 352 36.70 -6.49 -12.05
C HIS A 352 36.53 -5.11 -12.69
N ALA A 353 37.09 -4.10 -12.05
CA ALA A 353 37.02 -2.72 -12.54
C ALA A 353 38.16 -2.42 -13.50
N ILE A 354 37.85 -2.20 -14.78
CA ILE A 354 38.79 -1.76 -15.81
C ILE A 354 38.88 -0.22 -15.92
N TYR A 355 37.92 0.47 -15.33
CA TYR A 355 37.85 1.93 -15.27
C TYR A 355 37.90 2.42 -13.84
N ARG A 356 38.35 3.66 -13.63
CA ARG A 356 38.17 4.33 -12.33
C ARG A 356 36.71 4.74 -12.17
N ALA A 357 36.03 4.12 -11.22
CA ALA A 357 34.65 4.46 -10.85
C ALA A 357 34.65 5.30 -9.57
N PRO A 358 33.58 6.10 -9.36
CA PRO A 358 33.30 6.71 -8.05
C PRO A 358 33.21 5.65 -6.95
N THR A 359 33.56 6.02 -5.72
CA THR A 359 33.32 5.15 -4.55
C THR A 359 31.82 5.03 -4.28
N GLY A 360 31.36 3.83 -3.98
CA GLY A 360 29.96 3.53 -3.70
C GLY A 360 29.28 2.67 -4.77
N ASN A 361 28.08 2.17 -4.47
CA ASN A 361 27.30 1.38 -5.40
C ASN A 361 26.41 2.28 -6.27
N VAL A 362 26.86 2.55 -7.49
CA VAL A 362 26.16 3.45 -8.41
C VAL A 362 25.08 2.72 -9.21
N ASN A 363 25.23 1.41 -9.45
CA ASN A 363 24.29 0.66 -10.27
C ASN A 363 23.05 0.28 -9.47
N LYS A 364 21.95 0.99 -9.69
CA LYS A 364 20.67 0.70 -9.03
C LYS A 364 19.49 1.00 -9.91
N LEU A 365 18.40 0.29 -9.68
CA LEU A 365 17.07 0.59 -10.21
C LEU A 365 16.22 1.11 -9.06
N VAL A 366 15.67 2.32 -9.22
CA VAL A 366 14.74 2.94 -8.29
C VAL A 366 13.33 2.91 -8.89
N ILE A 367 12.40 2.33 -8.17
CA ILE A 367 10.98 2.28 -8.52
C ILE A 367 10.26 3.26 -7.60
N ASN A 368 9.93 4.42 -8.13
CA ASN A 368 9.23 5.47 -7.40
C ASN A 368 7.73 5.17 -7.36
N LEU A 369 7.15 5.16 -6.16
CA LEU A 369 5.73 4.91 -5.91
C LEU A 369 4.97 6.18 -5.49
N GLN A 370 5.67 7.14 -4.87
CA GLN A 370 5.19 8.45 -4.43
C GLN A 370 6.37 9.38 -4.14
N PRO A 371 6.25 10.72 -4.32
CA PRO A 371 5.07 11.45 -4.83
C PRO A 371 4.92 11.33 -6.35
N LYS A 372 5.99 11.00 -7.08
CA LYS A 372 6.01 10.75 -8.52
C LYS A 372 6.05 9.26 -8.79
N ASP A 373 5.48 8.85 -9.89
CA ASP A 373 5.38 7.48 -10.31
C ASP A 373 6.32 7.24 -11.51
N GLY A 374 7.34 6.40 -11.31
CA GLY A 374 8.36 6.22 -12.35
C GLY A 374 9.44 5.21 -12.03
N LEU A 375 10.36 5.06 -12.96
CA LEU A 375 11.57 4.24 -12.84
C LEU A 375 12.79 5.10 -13.12
N GLU A 376 13.86 4.87 -12.35
CA GLU A 376 15.17 5.47 -12.55
C GLU A 376 16.22 4.37 -12.59
N LEU A 377 16.96 4.31 -13.70
CA LEU A 377 18.10 3.39 -13.82
C LEU A 377 19.40 4.19 -13.70
N HIS A 378 20.11 3.97 -12.62
CA HIS A 378 21.41 4.59 -12.35
C HIS A 378 22.54 3.71 -12.88
N MET A 379 23.40 4.30 -13.69
CA MET A 379 24.52 3.62 -14.36
C MET A 379 25.77 4.50 -14.36
N LEU A 380 26.86 3.95 -14.85
CA LEU A 380 28.10 4.66 -15.09
C LEU A 380 28.30 4.86 -16.59
N ALA A 381 28.69 6.06 -16.99
CA ALA A 381 29.13 6.38 -18.33
C ALA A 381 30.51 7.03 -18.31
N GLN A 382 31.24 6.96 -19.42
CA GLN A 382 32.52 7.63 -19.53
C GLN A 382 32.32 9.14 -19.55
N ALA A 383 32.93 9.85 -18.57
CA ALA A 383 32.95 11.29 -18.60
C ALA A 383 33.78 11.76 -19.80
N GLN A 384 33.22 12.65 -20.62
CA GLN A 384 34.00 13.30 -21.66
C GLN A 384 35.00 14.25 -21.01
N ASP A 385 36.30 13.89 -21.07
CA ASP A 385 37.33 14.80 -20.59
C ASP A 385 37.62 15.85 -21.68
N ASN A 386 37.13 17.07 -21.46
CA ASN A 386 37.43 18.25 -22.27
C ASN A 386 38.84 18.82 -21.98
N ARG A 387 39.74 18.06 -21.36
CA ARG A 387 41.07 18.54 -21.05
C ARG A 387 42.02 18.34 -22.19
N GLN A 388 42.40 19.48 -22.70
CA GLN A 388 43.57 19.78 -23.51
C GLN A 388 44.64 18.69 -23.49
N ARG A 389 45.05 18.29 -24.67
CA ARG A 389 46.33 17.62 -24.97
C ARG A 389 47.49 18.46 -24.43
N GLY A 390 47.78 18.34 -23.17
CA GLY A 390 48.98 18.90 -22.52
C GLY A 390 49.90 17.77 -22.06
N GLY A 391 51.02 17.67 -22.71
CA GLY A 391 52.14 16.78 -22.66
C GLY A 391 52.40 15.93 -21.44
N ASN A 392 52.89 14.78 -21.74
CA ASN A 392 53.53 13.69 -20.98
C ASN A 392 52.62 12.45 -20.83
N GLY A 393 52.89 11.53 -21.67
CA GLY A 393 52.32 10.21 -21.90
C GLY A 393 52.12 9.25 -20.71
N HIS A 394 51.17 9.58 -19.85
CA HIS A 394 50.59 8.61 -18.97
C HIS A 394 49.10 8.50 -19.34
N SER A 395 48.69 7.30 -19.73
CA SER A 395 47.32 6.99 -20.08
C SER A 395 46.36 7.44 -18.97
N ASN A 396 45.62 8.52 -19.20
CA ASN A 396 44.47 8.87 -18.33
C ASN A 396 43.46 7.74 -18.47
N ALA A 397 43.40 6.83 -17.51
CA ALA A 397 42.32 5.87 -17.44
C ALA A 397 41.00 6.65 -17.48
N ALA A 398 40.14 6.33 -18.42
CA ALA A 398 38.86 6.99 -18.60
C ALA A 398 38.09 6.98 -17.25
N GLN A 399 37.71 8.17 -16.80
CA GLN A 399 36.96 8.33 -15.57
C GLN A 399 35.46 8.09 -15.84
N LEU A 400 34.83 7.23 -15.06
CA LEU A 400 33.39 7.03 -15.10
C LEU A 400 32.67 8.08 -14.25
N ALA A 401 31.53 8.53 -14.73
CA ALA A 401 30.59 9.41 -14.03
C ALA A 401 29.20 8.75 -13.92
N PRO A 402 28.47 8.98 -12.82
CA PRO A 402 27.11 8.50 -12.70
C PRO A 402 26.19 9.20 -13.71
N VAL A 403 25.32 8.42 -14.33
CA VAL A 403 24.24 8.88 -15.22
C VAL A 403 22.94 8.19 -14.83
N GLN A 404 21.82 8.84 -15.14
CA GLN A 404 20.49 8.36 -14.80
C GLN A 404 19.61 8.35 -16.03
N LEU A 405 18.87 7.27 -16.22
CA LEU A 405 17.78 7.16 -17.20
C LEU A 405 16.46 7.21 -16.43
N ASP A 406 15.63 8.20 -16.77
CA ASP A 406 14.33 8.43 -16.11
C ASP A 406 13.18 8.00 -17.01
N LEU A 407 12.25 7.25 -16.47
CA LEU A 407 10.95 6.97 -17.06
C LEU A 407 9.85 7.48 -16.13
N ASP A 408 9.34 8.67 -16.43
CA ASP A 408 8.21 9.29 -15.73
C ASP A 408 6.90 8.79 -16.35
N PHE A 409 6.15 7.96 -15.62
CA PHE A 409 4.91 7.39 -16.11
C PHE A 409 3.80 8.43 -16.23
N ASP A 410 3.77 9.46 -15.38
CA ASP A 410 2.76 10.52 -15.44
C ASP A 410 2.91 11.34 -16.71
N LYS A 411 4.14 11.67 -17.11
CA LYS A 411 4.43 12.35 -18.38
C LYS A 411 4.15 11.46 -19.60
N ARG A 412 4.40 10.15 -19.50
CA ARG A 412 4.25 9.23 -20.63
C ARG A 412 2.80 8.86 -20.91
N PHE A 413 2.00 8.63 -19.88
CA PHE A 413 0.62 8.14 -20.00
C PHE A 413 -0.46 9.21 -19.73
N GLY A 414 -0.05 10.42 -19.32
CA GLY A 414 -0.93 11.59 -19.18
C GLY A 414 -1.93 11.52 -18.03
N ALA A 415 -2.92 12.42 -18.07
CA ALA A 415 -3.94 12.58 -17.02
C ALA A 415 -4.99 11.44 -16.97
N GLU A 416 -4.98 10.53 -17.92
CA GLU A 416 -5.94 9.42 -18.04
C GLU A 416 -5.58 8.21 -17.16
N ARG A 417 -4.64 8.37 -16.22
CA ARG A 417 -4.25 7.26 -15.35
C ARG A 417 -5.34 6.96 -14.34
N VAL A 418 -5.76 5.71 -14.37
CA VAL A 418 -6.73 5.14 -13.43
C VAL A 418 -6.14 5.14 -12.02
N GLY A 419 -6.79 5.80 -11.06
CA GLY A 419 -6.38 5.85 -9.67
C GLY A 419 -6.48 4.49 -8.99
N ALA A 420 -5.74 4.30 -7.88
CA ALA A 420 -5.71 3.00 -7.18
C ALA A 420 -7.12 2.54 -6.76
N TYR A 421 -7.89 3.39 -6.10
CA TYR A 421 -9.27 3.03 -5.69
C TYR A 421 -10.22 2.86 -6.86
N GLU A 422 -10.09 3.66 -7.93
CA GLU A 422 -10.85 3.50 -9.16
C GLU A 422 -10.64 2.12 -9.77
N ARG A 423 -9.38 1.70 -9.92
CA ARG A 423 -9.03 0.37 -10.41
C ARG A 423 -9.58 -0.74 -9.54
N LEU A 424 -9.38 -0.64 -8.22
CA LEU A 424 -9.87 -1.66 -7.29
C LEU A 424 -11.39 -1.79 -7.33
N LEU A 425 -12.14 -0.68 -7.39
CA LEU A 425 -13.60 -0.72 -7.48
C LEU A 425 -14.08 -1.37 -8.79
N LEU A 426 -13.46 -1.03 -9.92
CA LEU A 426 -13.74 -1.66 -11.20
C LEU A 426 -13.41 -3.16 -11.19
N ASP A 427 -12.26 -3.54 -10.62
CA ASP A 427 -11.88 -4.95 -10.49
C ASP A 427 -12.86 -5.74 -9.60
N VAL A 428 -13.39 -5.12 -8.52
CA VAL A 428 -14.46 -5.74 -7.73
C VAL A 428 -15.72 -5.91 -8.57
N ILE A 429 -16.16 -4.88 -9.31
CA ILE A 429 -17.37 -4.94 -10.16
C ILE A 429 -17.21 -6.01 -11.25
N ASP A 430 -16.00 -6.21 -11.78
CA ASP A 430 -15.70 -7.22 -12.80
C ASP A 430 -15.38 -8.61 -12.23
N GLY A 431 -15.08 -8.72 -10.93
CA GLY A 431 -14.70 -9.97 -10.26
C GLY A 431 -13.25 -10.36 -10.44
N ARG A 432 -12.38 -9.41 -10.73
CA ARG A 432 -10.93 -9.64 -10.86
C ARG A 432 -10.26 -9.54 -9.52
N LEU A 433 -9.64 -10.62 -9.07
CA LEU A 433 -9.02 -10.76 -7.74
C LEU A 433 -7.50 -10.52 -7.72
N ASN A 434 -6.91 -10.15 -8.84
CA ASN A 434 -5.44 -10.03 -9.01
C ASN A 434 -4.79 -9.03 -8.04
N LEU A 435 -5.52 -7.98 -7.65
CA LEU A 435 -5.05 -6.89 -6.78
C LEU A 435 -5.52 -7.00 -5.33
N PHE A 436 -6.12 -8.14 -4.97
CA PHE A 436 -6.68 -8.36 -3.63
C PHE A 436 -5.95 -9.46 -2.89
N VAL A 437 -5.76 -9.25 -1.60
CA VAL A 437 -5.00 -10.15 -0.75
C VAL A 437 -5.86 -11.35 -0.36
N ARG A 438 -5.30 -12.54 -0.47
CA ARG A 438 -5.95 -13.78 -0.05
C ARG A 438 -5.80 -14.01 1.46
N SER A 439 -6.72 -14.74 2.06
CA SER A 439 -6.73 -14.99 3.51
C SER A 439 -5.44 -15.61 4.04
N ASP A 440 -4.86 -16.56 3.32
CA ASP A 440 -3.62 -17.22 3.70
C ASP A 440 -2.38 -16.32 3.60
N GLU A 441 -2.35 -15.38 2.65
CA GLU A 441 -1.31 -14.35 2.58
C GLU A 441 -1.34 -13.47 3.84
N GLN A 442 -2.53 -13.06 4.29
CA GLN A 442 -2.67 -12.26 5.50
C GLN A 442 -2.24 -13.04 6.75
N GLU A 443 -2.63 -14.30 6.84
CA GLU A 443 -2.24 -15.16 7.96
C GLU A 443 -0.72 -15.33 8.04
N GLU A 444 -0.04 -15.58 6.92
CA GLU A 444 1.42 -15.68 6.89
C GLU A 444 2.10 -14.34 7.22
N ALA A 445 1.55 -13.22 6.74
CA ALA A 445 2.05 -11.90 7.09
C ALA A 445 1.95 -11.63 8.59
N TRP A 446 0.82 -11.95 9.23
CA TRP A 446 0.65 -11.85 10.68
C TRP A 446 1.59 -12.79 11.43
N ARG A 447 1.72 -14.04 11.01
CA ARG A 447 2.63 -15.01 11.64
C ARG A 447 4.07 -14.53 11.67
N TRP A 448 4.49 -13.83 10.61
CA TRP A 448 5.84 -13.27 10.54
C TRP A 448 6.02 -12.00 11.38
N VAL A 449 4.97 -11.17 11.51
CA VAL A 449 5.04 -9.88 12.23
C VAL A 449 4.82 -10.05 13.74
N GLU A 450 4.01 -11.00 14.18
CA GLU A 450 3.59 -11.18 15.58
C GLU A 450 4.77 -11.30 16.56
N PRO A 451 5.86 -12.06 16.28
CA PRO A 451 7.01 -12.12 17.18
C PRO A 451 7.71 -10.77 17.40
N LEU A 452 7.59 -9.82 16.46
CA LEU A 452 8.09 -8.45 16.65
C LEU A 452 7.26 -7.71 17.69
N ILE A 453 5.93 -7.85 17.61
CA ILE A 453 4.99 -7.23 18.53
C ILE A 453 5.27 -7.73 19.95
N ASP A 454 5.31 -9.05 20.13
CA ASP A 454 5.55 -9.69 21.43
C ASP A 454 6.87 -9.27 22.05
N SER A 455 7.93 -9.21 21.23
CA SER A 455 9.25 -8.75 21.68
C SER A 455 9.24 -7.29 22.13
N TRP A 456 8.50 -6.44 21.41
CA TRP A 456 8.45 -5.00 21.70
C TRP A 456 7.60 -4.63 22.90
N GLU A 457 6.70 -5.47 23.34
CA GLU A 457 5.94 -5.28 24.56
C GLU A 457 6.85 -5.29 25.81
N SER A 458 7.90 -6.11 25.78
CA SER A 458 8.81 -6.34 26.92
C SER A 458 10.11 -5.53 26.85
N ASP A 459 10.41 -4.83 25.76
CA ASP A 459 11.67 -4.10 25.61
C ASP A 459 11.63 -2.66 26.16
N GLY A 460 12.77 -1.94 26.12
CA GLY A 460 12.98 -0.59 26.65
C GLY A 460 12.13 0.54 26.02
N GLY A 461 11.30 0.26 24.99
CA GLY A 461 10.48 1.23 24.26
C GLY A 461 11.09 1.75 22.96
N PRO A 462 10.31 2.54 22.18
CA PRO A 462 10.76 3.07 20.90
C PRO A 462 11.87 4.11 21.07
N ARG A 463 12.86 4.09 20.16
CA ARG A 463 13.94 5.07 20.13
C ARG A 463 13.41 6.44 19.69
N PRO A 464 13.79 7.55 20.35
CA PRO A 464 13.37 8.87 19.91
C PRO A 464 14.04 9.27 18.59
N TYR A 465 13.31 10.00 17.74
CA TYR A 465 13.85 10.74 16.60
C TYR A 465 13.14 12.09 16.44
N ALA A 466 13.86 13.12 16.05
CA ALA A 466 13.26 14.43 15.84
C ALA A 466 12.36 14.40 14.59
N ALA A 467 11.17 15.00 14.66
CA ALA A 467 10.32 15.21 13.49
C ALA A 467 11.08 15.99 12.41
N GLY A 468 10.92 15.60 11.14
CA GLY A 468 11.64 16.18 10.00
C GLY A 468 12.99 15.50 9.70
N THR A 469 13.33 14.39 10.40
CA THR A 469 14.52 13.58 10.11
C THR A 469 14.15 12.24 9.45
N TRP A 470 15.15 11.47 9.04
CA TRP A 470 14.93 10.13 8.45
C TRP A 470 14.77 9.00 9.48
N GLY A 471 14.42 9.32 10.71
CA GLY A 471 14.21 8.36 11.78
C GLY A 471 15.40 8.21 12.72
N PRO A 472 15.39 7.20 13.62
CA PRO A 472 16.49 6.96 14.56
C PRO A 472 17.79 6.62 13.85
N SER A 473 18.93 7.15 14.31
CA SER A 473 20.28 6.82 13.80
C SER A 473 20.59 5.32 13.86
N ALA A 474 19.94 4.58 14.73
CA ALA A 474 20.03 3.13 14.80
C ALA A 474 19.57 2.44 13.49
N SER A 475 18.70 3.06 12.70
CA SER A 475 18.29 2.56 11.39
C SER A 475 19.44 2.60 10.39
N SER A 476 20.19 3.71 10.33
CA SER A 476 21.40 3.83 9.50
C SER A 476 22.51 2.92 9.98
N ALA A 477 22.68 2.77 11.31
CA ALA A 477 23.63 1.82 11.87
C ALA A 477 23.28 0.35 11.55
N MET A 478 21.98 0.01 11.44
CA MET A 478 21.56 -1.34 11.09
C MET A 478 21.98 -1.71 9.67
N ILE A 479 21.71 -0.89 8.68
CA ILE A 479 22.06 -1.16 7.28
C ILE A 479 23.59 -1.05 7.06
N ALA A 480 24.27 -0.17 7.78
CA ALA A 480 25.71 0.00 7.69
C ALA A 480 26.53 -1.22 8.17
N ARG A 481 25.95 -2.09 9.03
CA ARG A 481 26.59 -3.35 9.42
C ARG A 481 26.84 -4.30 8.26
N ASP A 482 25.99 -4.26 7.24
CA ASP A 482 26.13 -5.04 6.01
C ASP A 482 26.96 -4.28 4.93
N GLY A 483 27.48 -3.08 5.26
CA GLY A 483 28.25 -2.24 4.33
C GLY A 483 27.42 -1.43 3.36
N PHE A 484 26.11 -1.23 3.65
CA PHE A 484 25.20 -0.45 2.82
C PHE A 484 24.77 0.83 3.54
N ALA A 485 24.13 1.74 2.80
CA ALA A 485 23.48 2.93 3.31
C ALA A 485 22.07 3.06 2.70
N TRP A 486 21.18 3.80 3.36
CA TRP A 486 19.89 4.15 2.78
C TRP A 486 20.07 5.04 1.54
N GLY A 487 19.13 4.97 0.59
CA GLY A 487 19.26 5.65 -0.70
C GLY A 487 19.48 7.16 -0.62
N GLU A 488 18.90 7.83 0.38
CA GLU A 488 19.10 9.27 0.61
C GLU A 488 20.42 9.61 1.32
N GLU A 489 21.14 8.62 1.82
CA GLU A 489 22.45 8.78 2.49
C GLU A 489 23.63 8.45 1.55
N GLN A 490 23.35 8.06 0.29
CA GLN A 490 24.32 7.62 -0.72
C GLN A 490 24.91 8.78 -1.54
#